data_803b01c004937ed2e0f2d3f4c6865500
#
_entry.id   803b01c004937ed2e0f2d3f4c6865500
#
_cell.length_a   1.000
_cell.length_b   1.000
_cell.length_c   1.000
_cell.angle_alpha   90.00
_cell.angle_beta   90.00
_cell.angle_gamma   90.00
#
_symmetry.space_group_name_H-M   'P 1'
#
loop_
_entity.id
_entity.type
_entity.pdbx_description
1 polymer ?
#
loop_
_entity_poly.entity_id
_entity_poly.type
_entity_poly.pdbx_seq_one_letter_code
_entity_poly.pdbx_strand_id
1 'polypeptide(L)'
;MKKSGKKWLLCGFLVLLAIYAAVMLYHTYKPLPKGISYEGKTYTVHDQDIRFLSDLTYREKGTGKRKVEQAVYPEIYRMIDQAHQFIVADLFLFNGYHDQKMKVPPLAERLADRLIAKKEKEPGVRIIVITDPINTSYGSHEAGILKRLKEHGIRVVFTHLDPLRDPTPLYSGIWHMFFQSFGQGGTGWLPNAFGDNAPKMTLRSYLELFNIKANHRKTFTTENGTVIASGNPHDASGWHSNIAFLVKGPVIRDVLESEQAASNMSGGPELPQYKGKERGKGRIAVQLLTEGKVYGRIMKEIKAAKNGDSISMAMFYLADRKVVRALEEASSRGVRIRLILDPNLNAFGHKKIGLPNQPVAQELVKKTDGKIKIRWYNTGLEQFHPKLVWIEKPGRSLFFGGSTNLTLRNLDDYNLETDLFVKAPNDAAITKEIRRYFGRLWNNEDGTFTVSYKKHEGFSTYLLKGLYRLQEVLKLTTY
;
A
#
# COMPACT_ATOMS: atom_id res chain seq x y z
N MET A 1 48.37 -8.46 -36.08
CA MET A 1 47.35 -7.45 -35.88
C MET A 1 46.04 -7.94 -35.22
N LYS A 2 45.53 -9.17 -35.41
CA LYS A 2 44.26 -9.65 -34.85
C LYS A 2 44.22 -9.84 -33.33
N LYS A 3 45.32 -10.07 -32.61
CA LYS A 3 45.34 -10.28 -31.15
C LYS A 3 45.19 -8.99 -30.33
N SER A 4 45.63 -7.83 -30.85
CA SER A 4 45.51 -6.54 -30.17
C SER A 4 44.05 -6.06 -30.14
N GLY A 5 43.32 -6.17 -31.25
CA GLY A 5 41.91 -5.74 -31.31
C GLY A 5 40.98 -6.48 -30.32
N LYS A 6 41.24 -7.81 -30.15
CA LYS A 6 40.47 -8.61 -29.17
C LYS A 6 40.70 -8.14 -27.70
N LYS A 7 41.92 -7.72 -27.36
CA LYS A 7 42.24 -7.19 -26.01
C LYS A 7 41.53 -5.86 -25.76
N TRP A 8 41.52 -4.95 -26.72
CA TRP A 8 40.83 -3.67 -26.60
C TRP A 8 39.31 -3.83 -26.50
N LEU A 9 38.71 -4.76 -27.27
CA LEU A 9 37.29 -5.09 -27.15
C LEU A 9 36.96 -5.69 -25.79
N LEU A 10 37.79 -6.58 -25.25
CA LEU A 10 37.62 -7.14 -23.91
C LEU A 10 37.74 -6.06 -22.82
N CYS A 11 38.74 -5.19 -22.92
CA CYS A 11 38.90 -4.07 -21.99
C CYS A 11 37.69 -3.14 -22.05
N GLY A 12 37.20 -2.78 -23.23
CA GLY A 12 36.00 -1.97 -23.40
C GLY A 12 34.75 -2.62 -22.79
N PHE A 13 34.56 -3.92 -23.00
CA PHE A 13 33.48 -4.69 -22.41
C PHE A 13 33.56 -4.71 -20.86
N LEU A 14 34.75 -4.94 -20.31
CA LEU A 14 34.95 -4.93 -18.84
C LEU A 14 34.71 -3.55 -18.22
N VAL A 15 35.11 -2.47 -18.89
CA VAL A 15 34.81 -1.11 -18.48
C VAL A 15 33.30 -0.85 -18.49
N LEU A 16 32.60 -1.24 -19.56
CA LEU A 16 31.15 -1.10 -19.64
C LEU A 16 30.43 -1.91 -18.56
N LEU A 17 30.89 -3.11 -18.27
CA LEU A 17 30.35 -3.95 -17.19
C LEU A 17 30.59 -3.33 -15.82
N ALA A 18 31.76 -2.72 -15.58
CA ALA A 18 32.07 -2.01 -14.35
C ALA A 18 31.16 -0.77 -14.16
N ILE A 19 30.94 0.02 -15.21
CA ILE A 19 30.01 1.15 -15.19
C ILE A 19 28.58 0.67 -14.90
N TYR A 20 28.12 -0.38 -15.59
CA TYR A 20 26.81 -0.97 -15.34
C TYR A 20 26.65 -1.39 -13.87
N ALA A 21 27.63 -2.11 -13.33
CA ALA A 21 27.61 -2.54 -11.94
C ALA A 21 27.58 -1.35 -10.96
N ALA A 22 28.37 -0.30 -11.22
CA ALA A 22 28.39 0.92 -10.40
C ALA A 22 27.03 1.64 -10.43
N VAL A 23 26.44 1.82 -11.62
CA VAL A 23 25.11 2.44 -11.78
C VAL A 23 24.03 1.61 -11.06
N MET A 24 24.02 0.29 -11.28
CA MET A 24 23.10 -0.64 -10.63
C MET A 24 23.19 -0.55 -9.10
N LEU A 25 24.40 -0.64 -8.55
CA LEU A 25 24.62 -0.57 -7.09
C LEU A 25 24.25 0.80 -6.52
N TYR A 26 24.65 1.88 -7.18
CA TYR A 26 24.29 3.23 -6.74
C TYR A 26 22.77 3.39 -6.62
N HIS A 27 21.99 3.07 -7.66
CA HIS A 27 20.56 3.27 -7.66
C HIS A 27 19.81 2.32 -6.72
N THR A 28 20.38 1.15 -6.42
CA THR A 28 19.81 0.22 -5.43
C THR A 28 20.03 0.67 -3.99
N TYR A 29 21.19 1.31 -3.68
CA TYR A 29 21.59 1.60 -2.31
C TYR A 29 21.79 3.08 -2.00
N LYS A 30 21.51 3.99 -2.95
CA LYS A 30 21.63 5.44 -2.72
C LYS A 30 20.85 5.89 -1.47
N PRO A 31 21.30 6.98 -0.80
CA PRO A 31 20.58 7.52 0.35
C PRO A 31 19.16 7.95 -0.05
N LEU A 32 18.24 7.80 0.88
CA LEU A 32 16.88 8.31 0.70
C LEU A 32 16.85 9.83 0.80
N PRO A 33 15.90 10.50 0.14
CA PRO A 33 15.66 11.92 0.32
C PRO A 33 15.38 12.26 1.79
N LYS A 34 15.74 13.49 2.19
CA LYS A 34 15.54 13.97 3.55
C LYS A 34 14.06 13.90 3.95
N GLY A 35 13.77 13.33 5.10
CA GLY A 35 12.41 13.17 5.65
C GLY A 35 11.65 11.93 5.14
N ILE A 36 12.20 11.19 4.19
CA ILE A 36 11.66 9.87 3.79
C ILE A 36 12.18 8.81 4.78
N SER A 37 11.40 7.75 5.01
CA SER A 37 11.60 6.75 6.08
C SER A 37 11.48 7.39 7.47
N TYR A 38 10.32 8.01 7.69
CA TYR A 38 10.02 8.81 8.87
C TYR A 38 9.45 7.96 10.01
N GLU A 39 9.95 8.19 11.22
CA GLU A 39 9.38 7.64 12.45
C GLU A 39 8.83 8.79 13.29
N GLY A 40 7.51 8.93 13.33
CA GLY A 40 6.82 9.99 14.05
C GLY A 40 6.95 9.87 15.57
N LYS A 41 6.54 10.91 16.28
CA LYS A 41 6.46 10.89 17.74
C LYS A 41 5.33 9.98 18.21
N THR A 42 5.48 9.40 19.38
CA THR A 42 4.39 8.68 20.04
C THR A 42 3.50 9.68 20.77
N TYR A 43 2.23 9.75 20.38
CA TYR A 43 1.20 10.53 21.04
C TYR A 43 0.22 9.64 21.78
N THR A 44 -0.47 10.17 22.78
CA THR A 44 -1.59 9.47 23.44
C THR A 44 -2.89 10.15 23.07
N VAL A 45 -3.91 9.34 22.74
CA VAL A 45 -5.24 9.80 22.36
C VAL A 45 -6.31 9.12 23.19
N HIS A 46 -7.50 9.75 23.30
CA HIS A 46 -8.67 9.17 23.95
C HIS A 46 -9.38 8.19 22.98
N ASP A 47 -10.21 7.28 23.51
CA ASP A 47 -10.99 6.32 22.73
C ASP A 47 -11.85 6.99 21.63
N GLN A 48 -12.37 8.18 21.87
CA GLN A 48 -13.17 8.95 20.90
C GLN A 48 -12.36 9.65 19.81
N ASP A 49 -11.03 9.72 19.94
CA ASP A 49 -10.13 10.39 19.00
C ASP A 49 -9.50 9.42 17.98
N ILE A 50 -9.80 8.13 18.11
CA ILE A 50 -9.35 7.10 17.16
C ILE A 50 -10.49 6.14 16.83
N ARG A 51 -10.64 5.77 15.56
CA ARG A 51 -11.63 4.80 15.07
C ARG A 51 -10.99 3.88 14.04
N PHE A 52 -11.43 2.64 14.04
CA PHE A 52 -11.15 1.69 12.96
C PHE A 52 -12.31 1.70 11.97
N LEU A 53 -12.00 1.85 10.68
CA LEU A 53 -12.96 1.84 9.58
C LEU A 53 -12.67 0.63 8.69
N SER A 54 -13.72 0.01 8.15
CA SER A 54 -13.57 -1.09 7.21
C SER A 54 -14.62 -1.04 6.11
N ASP A 55 -14.16 -1.30 4.89
CA ASP A 55 -15.02 -1.61 3.75
C ASP A 55 -15.00 -3.12 3.53
N LEU A 56 -16.17 -3.71 3.25
CA LEU A 56 -16.30 -5.14 3.06
C LEU A 56 -17.17 -5.44 1.84
N THR A 57 -16.69 -6.34 0.99
CA THR A 57 -17.50 -6.97 -0.05
C THR A 57 -17.54 -8.47 0.20
N TYR A 58 -18.74 -9.04 0.32
CA TYR A 58 -18.92 -10.43 0.71
C TYR A 58 -20.21 -11.02 0.16
N ARG A 59 -20.40 -12.32 0.37
CA ARG A 59 -21.65 -13.02 0.07
C ARG A 59 -22.50 -13.11 1.34
N GLU A 60 -23.70 -12.54 1.27
CA GLU A 60 -24.65 -12.58 2.39
C GLU A 60 -25.06 -14.03 2.68
N LYS A 61 -25.14 -14.36 3.95
CA LYS A 61 -25.53 -15.72 4.40
C LYS A 61 -26.99 -15.98 4.06
N GLY A 62 -27.29 -17.16 3.51
CA GLY A 62 -28.62 -17.57 3.10
C GLY A 62 -29.00 -17.16 1.68
N THR A 63 -28.72 -15.93 1.24
CA THR A 63 -29.08 -15.48 -0.11
C THR A 63 -27.97 -15.67 -1.13
N GLY A 64 -26.70 -15.71 -0.68
CA GLY A 64 -25.51 -15.73 -1.54
C GLY A 64 -25.31 -14.46 -2.37
N LYS A 65 -26.17 -13.45 -2.22
CA LYS A 65 -26.06 -12.17 -2.93
C LYS A 65 -24.83 -11.40 -2.45
N ARG A 66 -24.19 -10.68 -3.38
CA ARG A 66 -23.08 -9.79 -3.03
C ARG A 66 -23.61 -8.60 -2.23
N LYS A 67 -22.97 -8.34 -1.11
CA LYS A 67 -23.20 -7.16 -0.25
C LYS A 67 -21.93 -6.35 -0.19
N VAL A 68 -22.08 -5.03 -0.16
CA VAL A 68 -20.98 -4.06 -0.06
C VAL A 68 -21.28 -3.14 1.11
N GLU A 69 -20.36 -3.08 2.06
CA GLU A 69 -20.38 -2.15 3.19
C GLU A 69 -19.21 -1.20 3.02
N GLN A 70 -19.47 0.10 3.16
CA GLN A 70 -18.45 1.15 3.01
C GLN A 70 -18.45 2.07 4.21
N ALA A 71 -17.28 2.32 4.78
CA ALA A 71 -17.08 3.26 5.87
C ALA A 71 -15.96 4.27 5.59
N VAL A 72 -14.95 3.90 4.78
CA VAL A 72 -13.76 4.73 4.56
C VAL A 72 -14.10 5.99 3.77
N TYR A 73 -14.68 5.86 2.57
CA TYR A 73 -15.01 7.03 1.75
C TYR A 73 -16.15 7.88 2.29
N PRO A 74 -17.23 7.33 2.86
CA PRO A 74 -18.22 8.14 3.59
C PRO A 74 -17.59 9.01 4.68
N GLU A 75 -16.60 8.49 5.42
CA GLU A 75 -15.88 9.27 6.42
C GLU A 75 -15.00 10.36 5.79
N ILE A 76 -14.28 10.05 4.68
CA ILE A 76 -13.50 11.04 3.93
C ILE A 76 -14.41 12.16 3.42
N TYR A 77 -15.59 11.85 2.89
CA TYR A 77 -16.56 12.86 2.43
C TYR A 77 -17.00 13.77 3.59
N ARG A 78 -17.28 13.19 4.76
CA ARG A 78 -17.60 13.96 5.96
C ARG A 78 -16.42 14.87 6.38
N MET A 79 -15.19 14.40 6.26
CA MET A 79 -14.00 15.23 6.55
C MET A 79 -13.85 16.38 5.55
N ILE A 80 -14.14 16.17 4.26
CA ILE A 80 -14.17 17.24 3.25
C ILE A 80 -15.18 18.31 3.64
N ASP A 81 -16.40 17.90 3.97
CA ASP A 81 -17.47 18.82 4.33
C ASP A 81 -17.11 19.67 5.58
N GLN A 82 -16.38 19.10 6.54
CA GLN A 82 -15.98 19.72 7.81
C GLN A 82 -14.63 20.46 7.77
N ALA A 83 -13.89 20.38 6.68
CA ALA A 83 -12.62 21.09 6.56
C ALA A 83 -12.86 22.57 6.25
N HIS A 84 -12.19 23.47 6.97
CA HIS A 84 -12.27 24.92 6.76
C HIS A 84 -10.92 25.58 6.54
N GLN A 85 -9.81 24.88 6.84
CA GLN A 85 -8.45 25.41 6.68
C GLN A 85 -7.71 24.73 5.55
N PHE A 86 -7.63 23.41 5.60
CA PHE A 86 -6.91 22.66 4.57
C PHE A 86 -7.40 21.22 4.38
N ILE A 87 -7.11 20.70 3.21
CA ILE A 87 -7.16 19.28 2.85
C ILE A 87 -5.83 18.93 2.19
N VAL A 88 -5.10 17.97 2.76
CA VAL A 88 -3.91 17.36 2.15
C VAL A 88 -4.21 15.88 1.97
N ALA A 89 -4.18 15.41 0.75
CA ALA A 89 -4.44 14.02 0.40
C ALA A 89 -3.29 13.46 -0.41
N ASP A 90 -2.68 12.36 0.05
CA ASP A 90 -1.71 11.59 -0.74
C ASP A 90 -2.37 10.28 -1.17
N LEU A 91 -2.55 10.12 -2.48
CA LEU A 91 -3.44 9.12 -3.08
C LEU A 91 -2.73 8.41 -4.23
N PHE A 92 -2.38 7.13 -4.02
CA PHE A 92 -1.68 6.32 -5.02
C PHE A 92 -2.45 6.20 -6.34
N LEU A 93 -3.64 5.60 -6.32
CA LEU A 93 -4.51 5.48 -7.49
C LEU A 93 -5.69 6.45 -7.34
N PHE A 94 -5.74 7.45 -8.19
CA PHE A 94 -6.86 8.40 -8.26
C PHE A 94 -7.36 8.50 -9.71
N ASN A 95 -8.02 7.46 -10.16
CA ASN A 95 -8.51 7.31 -11.53
C ASN A 95 -9.65 6.29 -11.61
N GLY A 96 -10.34 6.27 -12.75
CA GLY A 96 -11.42 5.33 -13.06
C GLY A 96 -11.00 4.14 -13.93
N TYR A 97 -9.70 3.77 -13.98
CA TYR A 97 -9.24 2.71 -14.87
C TYR A 97 -9.55 1.32 -14.31
N HIS A 98 -10.22 0.49 -15.12
CA HIS A 98 -10.59 -0.88 -14.74
C HIS A 98 -10.89 -1.72 -16.00
N ASP A 99 -11.10 -3.02 -15.85
CA ASP A 99 -11.62 -3.87 -16.91
C ASP A 99 -13.07 -3.45 -17.22
N GLN A 100 -13.37 -3.16 -18.48
CA GLN A 100 -14.70 -2.72 -18.94
C GLN A 100 -15.83 -3.69 -18.59
N LYS A 101 -15.53 -4.97 -18.35
CA LYS A 101 -16.51 -5.96 -17.90
C LYS A 101 -16.96 -5.75 -16.44
N MET A 102 -16.27 -4.93 -15.69
CA MET A 102 -16.60 -4.63 -14.30
C MET A 102 -17.52 -3.41 -14.23
N LYS A 103 -18.74 -3.58 -13.71
CA LYS A 103 -19.58 -2.44 -13.32
C LYS A 103 -19.19 -2.00 -11.93
N VAL A 104 -18.42 -0.94 -11.81
CA VAL A 104 -17.89 -0.41 -10.55
C VAL A 104 -18.47 0.98 -10.25
N PRO A 105 -18.53 1.41 -8.98
CA PRO A 105 -18.97 2.75 -8.65
C PRO A 105 -17.93 3.78 -9.12
N PRO A 106 -18.35 4.97 -9.60
CA PRO A 106 -17.42 6.04 -10.01
C PRO A 106 -16.81 6.75 -8.79
N LEU A 107 -15.96 6.03 -8.06
CA LEU A 107 -15.41 6.49 -6.78
C LEU A 107 -14.46 7.67 -6.97
N ALA A 108 -13.62 7.60 -8.01
CA ALA A 108 -12.65 8.64 -8.32
C ALA A 108 -13.35 9.97 -8.69
N GLU A 109 -14.35 9.90 -9.58
CA GLU A 109 -15.14 11.08 -9.97
C GLU A 109 -15.87 11.70 -8.77
N ARG A 110 -16.51 10.86 -7.94
CA ARG A 110 -17.22 11.34 -6.74
C ARG A 110 -16.30 12.06 -5.76
N LEU A 111 -15.08 11.58 -5.56
CA LEU A 111 -14.12 12.26 -4.70
C LEU A 111 -13.68 13.59 -5.31
N ALA A 112 -13.40 13.62 -6.63
CA ALA A 112 -13.02 14.83 -7.34
C ALA A 112 -14.11 15.88 -7.27
N ASP A 113 -15.38 15.52 -7.54
CA ASP A 113 -16.54 16.40 -7.45
C ASP A 113 -16.68 17.02 -6.05
N ARG A 114 -16.49 16.21 -5.00
CA ARG A 114 -16.54 16.70 -3.62
C ARG A 114 -15.43 17.69 -3.29
N LEU A 115 -14.22 17.45 -3.77
CA LEU A 115 -13.08 18.36 -3.57
C LEU A 115 -13.29 19.69 -4.33
N ILE A 116 -13.79 19.62 -5.56
CA ILE A 116 -14.10 20.77 -6.39
C ILE A 116 -15.23 21.60 -5.73
N ALA A 117 -16.35 20.97 -5.40
CA ALA A 117 -17.47 21.65 -4.75
C ALA A 117 -17.04 22.32 -3.42
N LYS A 118 -16.15 21.69 -2.65
CA LYS A 118 -15.57 22.28 -1.43
C LYS A 118 -14.74 23.52 -1.77
N LYS A 119 -13.89 23.45 -2.79
CA LYS A 119 -13.04 24.57 -3.23
C LYS A 119 -13.85 25.75 -3.75
N GLU A 120 -14.91 25.48 -4.50
CA GLU A 120 -15.82 26.51 -5.03
C GLU A 120 -16.62 27.18 -3.90
N LYS A 121 -17.15 26.38 -2.97
CA LYS A 121 -17.92 26.88 -1.83
C LYS A 121 -17.08 27.68 -0.83
N GLU A 122 -15.86 27.25 -0.59
CA GLU A 122 -14.92 27.84 0.37
C GLU A 122 -13.54 28.05 -0.27
N PRO A 123 -13.37 29.10 -1.11
CA PRO A 123 -12.13 29.34 -1.87
C PRO A 123 -10.89 29.50 -1.00
N GLY A 124 -11.03 29.88 0.28
CA GLY A 124 -9.95 30.01 1.25
C GLY A 124 -9.35 28.67 1.72
N VAL A 125 -10.07 27.55 1.56
CA VAL A 125 -9.55 26.24 1.94
C VAL A 125 -8.41 25.83 1.01
N ARG A 126 -7.25 25.50 1.57
CA ARG A 126 -6.09 25.01 0.83
C ARG A 126 -6.26 23.53 0.54
N ILE A 127 -6.44 23.16 -0.72
CA ILE A 127 -6.56 21.75 -1.13
C ILE A 127 -5.33 21.36 -1.94
N ILE A 128 -4.61 20.34 -1.45
CA ILE A 128 -3.40 19.79 -2.08
C ILE A 128 -3.57 18.29 -2.22
N VAL A 129 -3.42 17.79 -3.43
CA VAL A 129 -3.44 16.37 -3.76
C VAL A 129 -2.05 15.98 -4.23
N ILE A 130 -1.39 15.08 -3.50
CA ILE A 130 -0.15 14.41 -3.88
C ILE A 130 -0.56 13.07 -4.49
N THR A 131 0.05 12.67 -5.59
CA THR A 131 -0.33 11.43 -6.26
C THR A 131 0.82 10.84 -7.07
N ASP A 132 0.68 9.57 -7.42
CA ASP A 132 1.68 8.81 -8.15
C ASP A 132 1.56 9.03 -9.67
N PRO A 133 2.68 9.05 -10.43
CA PRO A 133 2.66 9.15 -11.90
C PRO A 133 1.97 7.96 -12.60
N ILE A 134 1.65 6.87 -11.91
CA ILE A 134 0.83 5.77 -12.44
C ILE A 134 -0.51 6.27 -13.01
N ASN A 135 -1.09 7.35 -12.44
CA ASN A 135 -2.36 7.92 -12.89
C ASN A 135 -2.29 8.53 -14.29
N THR A 136 -1.10 8.79 -14.81
CA THR A 136 -0.84 9.18 -16.20
C THR A 136 -0.24 8.03 -17.00
N SER A 137 -0.22 6.81 -16.45
CA SER A 137 0.53 5.68 -16.97
C SER A 137 1.98 6.08 -17.27
N TYR A 138 2.64 6.69 -16.27
CA TYR A 138 4.02 7.21 -16.34
C TYR A 138 4.25 8.21 -17.49
N GLY A 139 3.30 9.15 -17.67
CA GLY A 139 3.40 10.21 -18.67
C GLY A 139 2.93 9.82 -20.08
N SER A 140 2.32 8.65 -20.27
CA SER A 140 1.74 8.24 -21.56
C SER A 140 0.54 9.07 -21.98
N HIS A 141 -0.16 9.67 -21.03
CA HIS A 141 -1.36 10.48 -21.27
C HIS A 141 -1.62 11.45 -20.11
N GLU A 142 -2.50 12.41 -20.33
CA GLU A 142 -3.01 13.29 -19.29
C GLU A 142 -4.09 12.56 -18.46
N ALA A 143 -4.07 12.73 -17.12
CA ALA A 143 -5.10 12.22 -16.24
C ALA A 143 -6.26 13.22 -16.12
N GLY A 144 -7.39 12.98 -16.80
CA GLY A 144 -8.51 13.92 -16.89
C GLY A 144 -9.05 14.38 -15.53
N ILE A 145 -9.22 13.47 -14.57
CA ILE A 145 -9.66 13.82 -13.21
C ILE A 145 -8.68 14.81 -12.55
N LEU A 146 -7.39 14.56 -12.62
CA LEU A 146 -6.37 15.40 -12.00
C LEU A 146 -6.23 16.76 -12.71
N LYS A 147 -6.43 16.79 -14.03
CA LYS A 147 -6.52 18.04 -14.80
C LYS A 147 -7.69 18.89 -14.32
N ARG A 148 -8.87 18.29 -14.21
CA ARG A 148 -10.07 18.96 -13.72
C ARG A 148 -9.89 19.55 -12.32
N LEU A 149 -9.20 18.84 -11.40
CA LEU A 149 -8.85 19.40 -10.09
C LEU A 149 -8.00 20.66 -10.21
N LYS A 150 -6.99 20.67 -11.08
CA LYS A 150 -6.11 21.83 -11.30
C LYS A 150 -6.88 23.03 -11.87
N GLU A 151 -7.78 22.79 -12.82
CA GLU A 151 -8.63 23.83 -13.45
C GLU A 151 -9.53 24.54 -12.42
N HIS A 152 -9.91 23.84 -11.32
CA HIS A 152 -10.69 24.41 -10.21
C HIS A 152 -9.81 24.89 -9.03
N GLY A 153 -8.53 25.18 -9.28
CA GLY A 153 -7.65 25.78 -8.27
C GLY A 153 -7.17 24.84 -7.16
N ILE A 154 -7.29 23.52 -7.34
CA ILE A 154 -6.72 22.51 -6.44
C ILE A 154 -5.29 22.20 -6.88
N ARG A 155 -4.34 22.26 -5.93
CA ARG A 155 -2.95 21.95 -6.24
C ARG A 155 -2.75 20.44 -6.34
N VAL A 156 -2.28 19.97 -7.50
CA VAL A 156 -1.92 18.56 -7.73
C VAL A 156 -0.42 18.45 -7.89
N VAL A 157 0.21 17.56 -7.09
CA VAL A 157 1.63 17.25 -7.10
C VAL A 157 1.81 15.79 -7.53
N PHE A 158 2.45 15.58 -8.68
CA PHE A 158 2.89 14.23 -9.06
C PHE A 158 4.21 13.92 -8.37
N THR A 159 4.27 12.80 -7.67
CA THR A 159 5.48 12.39 -6.95
C THR A 159 6.61 12.11 -7.92
N HIS A 160 7.76 12.75 -7.70
CA HIS A 160 8.98 12.46 -8.44
C HIS A 160 9.67 11.23 -7.81
N LEU A 161 9.59 10.10 -8.48
CA LEU A 161 10.04 8.81 -7.92
C LEU A 161 11.54 8.53 -8.12
N ASP A 162 12.22 9.22 -9.03
CA ASP A 162 13.64 8.96 -9.32
C ASP A 162 14.58 9.06 -8.12
N PRO A 163 14.36 9.94 -7.12
CA PRO A 163 15.19 9.97 -5.93
C PRO A 163 15.09 8.71 -5.05
N LEU A 164 14.01 7.92 -5.16
CA LEU A 164 13.86 6.67 -4.41
C LEU A 164 14.80 5.59 -4.94
N ARG A 165 15.12 4.61 -4.08
CA ARG A 165 15.90 3.42 -4.45
C ARG A 165 15.18 2.58 -5.49
N ASP A 166 15.92 1.86 -6.30
CA ASP A 166 15.37 1.01 -7.34
C ASP A 166 15.16 -0.43 -6.83
N PRO A 167 13.95 -0.98 -7.00
CA PRO A 167 13.61 -2.29 -6.45
C PRO A 167 14.13 -3.46 -7.30
N THR A 168 14.50 -3.23 -8.56
CA THR A 168 14.89 -4.25 -9.52
C THR A 168 16.33 -4.05 -9.98
N PRO A 169 17.35 -4.46 -9.19
CA PRO A 169 18.76 -4.05 -9.41
C PRO A 169 19.28 -4.32 -10.81
N LEU A 170 19.10 -5.55 -11.32
CA LEU A 170 19.62 -5.92 -12.66
C LEU A 170 19.01 -5.07 -13.77
N TYR A 171 17.73 -4.77 -13.70
CA TYR A 171 17.08 -3.92 -14.70
C TYR A 171 17.41 -2.45 -14.50
N SER A 172 17.60 -2.01 -13.27
CA SER A 172 17.92 -0.61 -12.93
C SER A 172 19.14 -0.09 -13.69
N GLY A 173 20.23 -0.87 -13.74
CA GLY A 173 21.41 -0.49 -14.52
C GLY A 173 21.10 -0.26 -16.00
N ILE A 174 20.31 -1.14 -16.61
CA ILE A 174 19.87 -1.01 -18.01
C ILE A 174 18.99 0.23 -18.18
N TRP A 175 18.02 0.41 -17.28
CA TRP A 175 17.10 1.54 -17.32
C TRP A 175 17.85 2.88 -17.28
N HIS A 176 18.72 3.09 -16.31
CA HIS A 176 19.46 4.34 -16.17
C HIS A 176 20.49 4.60 -17.25
N MET A 177 21.13 3.56 -17.77
CA MET A 177 22.15 3.73 -18.82
C MET A 177 21.55 3.98 -20.21
N PHE A 178 20.37 3.39 -20.51
CA PHE A 178 19.90 3.33 -21.88
C PHE A 178 18.52 3.93 -22.12
N PHE A 179 17.63 4.01 -21.10
CA PHE A 179 16.23 4.35 -21.33
C PHE A 179 15.72 5.60 -20.59
N GLN A 180 16.25 5.89 -19.42
CA GLN A 180 15.74 6.99 -18.58
C GLN A 180 15.82 8.36 -19.27
N SER A 181 16.90 8.61 -20.02
CA SER A 181 17.14 9.88 -20.72
C SER A 181 16.23 10.12 -21.93
N PHE A 182 15.59 9.08 -22.45
CA PHE A 182 14.60 9.26 -23.52
C PHE A 182 13.32 9.86 -22.97
N GLY A 183 12.85 10.96 -23.58
CA GLY A 183 11.62 11.62 -23.21
C GLY A 183 10.35 10.83 -23.53
N GLN A 184 9.23 11.27 -23.00
CA GLN A 184 7.89 10.75 -23.28
C GLN A 184 7.34 11.33 -24.60
N GLY A 185 8.04 11.14 -25.71
CA GLY A 185 7.56 11.60 -27.02
C GLY A 185 6.49 10.67 -27.59
N GLY A 186 5.51 11.26 -28.29
CA GLY A 186 4.50 10.54 -29.06
C GLY A 186 3.25 10.09 -28.29
N THR A 187 2.33 9.49 -29.02
CA THR A 187 1.04 8.99 -28.51
C THR A 187 1.20 7.51 -28.11
N GLY A 188 0.60 7.12 -26.99
CA GLY A 188 0.53 5.72 -26.57
C GLY A 188 -0.15 4.86 -27.64
N TRP A 189 0.41 3.68 -27.89
CA TRP A 189 -0.09 2.71 -28.90
C TRP A 189 -0.25 1.30 -28.35
N LEU A 190 0.38 1.00 -27.23
CA LEU A 190 0.26 -0.29 -26.55
C LEU A 190 -0.99 -0.32 -25.65
N PRO A 191 -1.64 -1.48 -25.44
CA PRO A 191 -2.71 -1.64 -24.45
C PRO A 191 -2.25 -1.14 -23.07
N ASN A 192 -3.19 -0.61 -22.26
CA ASN A 192 -2.82 -0.13 -20.93
C ASN A 192 -2.79 -1.28 -19.91
N ALA A 193 -1.73 -1.35 -19.11
CA ALA A 193 -1.55 -2.38 -18.09
C ALA A 193 -2.49 -2.21 -16.86
N PHE A 194 -3.15 -1.05 -16.74
CA PHE A 194 -3.93 -0.67 -15.55
C PHE A 194 -5.45 -0.69 -15.75
N GLY A 195 -5.91 -1.00 -16.96
CA GLY A 195 -7.32 -1.14 -17.27
C GLY A 195 -7.63 -1.04 -18.75
N ASP A 196 -8.60 -1.79 -19.21
CA ASP A 196 -9.02 -1.82 -20.63
C ASP A 196 -9.65 -0.49 -21.07
N ASN A 197 -10.20 0.29 -20.14
CA ASN A 197 -10.78 1.61 -20.40
C ASN A 197 -9.76 2.76 -20.26
N ALA A 198 -8.52 2.46 -19.90
CA ALA A 198 -7.47 3.48 -19.79
C ALA A 198 -6.88 3.84 -21.16
N PRO A 199 -6.40 5.09 -21.37
CA PRO A 199 -5.68 5.47 -22.57
C PRO A 199 -4.46 4.60 -22.80
N LYS A 200 -4.10 4.36 -24.07
CA LYS A 200 -2.95 3.53 -24.44
C LYS A 200 -1.63 4.03 -23.86
N MET A 201 -0.70 3.13 -23.61
CA MET A 201 0.64 3.41 -23.08
C MET A 201 1.70 3.52 -24.17
N THR A 202 2.74 4.31 -23.90
CA THR A 202 3.97 4.33 -24.71
C THR A 202 4.89 3.15 -24.34
N LEU A 203 5.77 2.77 -25.25
CA LEU A 203 6.81 1.77 -24.96
C LEU A 203 7.73 2.24 -23.81
N ARG A 204 8.07 3.52 -23.79
CA ARG A 204 8.92 4.09 -22.74
C ARG A 204 8.29 3.90 -21.35
N SER A 205 6.98 4.11 -21.20
CA SER A 205 6.28 3.87 -19.95
C SER A 205 6.26 2.39 -19.55
N TYR A 206 6.18 1.48 -20.50
CA TYR A 206 6.34 0.04 -20.21
C TYR A 206 7.75 -0.31 -19.73
N LEU A 207 8.78 0.30 -20.33
CA LEU A 207 10.16 0.11 -19.87
C LEU A 207 10.35 0.66 -18.44
N GLU A 208 9.73 1.80 -18.10
CA GLU A 208 9.73 2.34 -16.73
C GLU A 208 9.03 1.40 -15.74
N LEU A 209 7.95 0.75 -16.18
CA LEU A 209 7.18 -0.18 -15.36
C LEU A 209 7.98 -1.40 -14.88
N PHE A 210 9.03 -1.82 -15.59
CA PHE A 210 9.93 -2.89 -15.13
C PHE A 210 10.84 -2.47 -13.97
N ASN A 211 11.00 -1.16 -13.71
CA ASN A 211 11.72 -0.60 -12.57
C ASN A 211 10.77 0.13 -11.64
N ILE A 212 9.54 -0.36 -11.51
CA ILE A 212 8.46 0.32 -10.81
C ILE A 212 8.78 0.51 -9.33
N LYS A 213 8.69 1.72 -8.90
CA LYS A 213 8.59 2.20 -7.53
C LYS A 213 7.39 3.14 -7.47
N ALA A 214 6.82 3.32 -6.30
CA ALA A 214 5.55 4.03 -6.19
C ALA A 214 5.48 4.93 -4.96
N ASN A 215 4.74 6.00 -5.07
CA ASN A 215 4.14 6.64 -3.91
C ASN A 215 2.85 5.87 -3.56
N HIS A 216 2.99 4.83 -2.73
CA HIS A 216 1.89 3.94 -2.39
C HIS A 216 1.11 4.38 -1.15
N ARG A 217 1.29 5.61 -0.69
CA ARG A 217 0.58 6.20 0.45
C ARG A 217 -0.91 6.40 0.14
N LYS A 218 -1.73 6.40 1.17
CA LYS A 218 -3.17 6.66 1.11
C LYS A 218 -3.58 7.37 2.37
N THR A 219 -3.29 8.67 2.41
CA THR A 219 -3.61 9.55 3.53
C THR A 219 -4.61 10.62 3.11
N PHE A 220 -5.50 10.98 4.02
CA PHE A 220 -6.43 12.09 3.85
C PHE A 220 -6.49 12.90 5.13
N THR A 221 -5.94 14.11 5.10
CA THR A 221 -5.65 14.90 6.30
C THR A 221 -6.30 16.28 6.20
N THR A 222 -6.99 16.65 7.26
CA THR A 222 -7.56 17.99 7.49
C THR A 222 -7.13 18.51 8.86
N GLU A 223 -7.44 19.73 9.20
CA GLU A 223 -7.25 20.25 10.56
C GLU A 223 -8.03 19.47 11.64
N ASN A 224 -9.03 18.68 11.25
CA ASN A 224 -9.92 17.97 12.18
C ASN A 224 -9.51 16.52 12.44
N GLY A 225 -8.67 15.94 11.58
CA GLY A 225 -8.26 14.54 11.69
C GLY A 225 -7.48 14.08 10.45
N THR A 226 -6.94 12.88 10.54
CA THR A 226 -6.29 12.19 9.44
C THR A 226 -6.83 10.76 9.30
N VAL A 227 -7.06 10.34 8.07
CA VAL A 227 -7.35 8.96 7.68
C VAL A 227 -6.09 8.38 7.05
N ILE A 228 -5.63 7.24 7.58
CA ILE A 228 -4.55 6.43 7.02
C ILE A 228 -5.18 5.12 6.57
N ALA A 229 -5.20 4.86 5.26
CA ALA A 229 -6.02 3.83 4.65
C ALA A 229 -5.23 2.79 3.84
N SER A 230 -5.84 1.65 3.60
CA SER A 230 -5.41 0.69 2.58
C SER A 230 -6.05 0.96 1.22
N GLY A 231 -7.20 1.62 1.17
CA GLY A 231 -8.02 1.84 -0.02
C GLY A 231 -7.58 3.04 -0.86
N ASN A 232 -7.75 2.93 -2.18
CA ASN A 232 -7.50 4.01 -3.15
C ASN A 232 -8.80 4.63 -3.62
N PRO A 233 -8.83 5.93 -4.00
CA PRO A 233 -9.93 6.52 -4.78
C PRO A 233 -9.84 6.08 -6.25
N HIS A 234 -10.01 4.80 -6.47
CA HIS A 234 -9.99 4.12 -7.75
C HIS A 234 -11.29 3.36 -7.92
N ASP A 235 -11.94 3.40 -9.07
CA ASP A 235 -13.30 2.91 -9.22
C ASP A 235 -13.46 1.45 -8.82
N ALA A 236 -12.55 0.56 -9.24
CA ALA A 236 -12.58 -0.83 -8.82
C ALA A 236 -12.41 -1.01 -7.31
N SER A 237 -11.69 -0.09 -6.64
CA SER A 237 -11.49 -0.11 -5.18
C SER A 237 -12.77 0.16 -4.40
N GLY A 238 -13.81 0.72 -5.02
CA GLY A 238 -15.14 0.86 -4.43
C GLY A 238 -15.81 -0.48 -4.10
N TRP A 239 -15.30 -1.58 -4.63
CA TRP A 239 -15.72 -2.94 -4.26
C TRP A 239 -14.68 -3.74 -3.50
N HIS A 240 -13.47 -3.19 -3.29
CA HIS A 240 -12.47 -3.87 -2.49
C HIS A 240 -12.84 -3.83 -1.02
N SER A 241 -12.45 -4.86 -0.29
CA SER A 241 -12.46 -4.81 1.16
C SER A 241 -11.20 -4.08 1.63
N ASN A 242 -11.38 -2.96 2.34
CA ASN A 242 -10.29 -2.10 2.81
C ASN A 242 -10.37 -1.88 4.32
N ILE A 243 -9.32 -1.31 4.87
CA ILE A 243 -9.30 -0.77 6.25
C ILE A 243 -8.76 0.65 6.26
N ALA A 244 -9.09 1.38 7.32
CA ALA A 244 -8.44 2.64 7.64
C ALA A 244 -8.47 2.92 9.14
N PHE A 245 -7.54 3.77 9.58
CA PHE A 245 -7.58 4.41 10.88
C PHE A 245 -7.90 5.89 10.69
N LEU A 246 -8.96 6.35 11.35
CA LEU A 246 -9.20 7.77 11.57
C LEU A 246 -8.60 8.14 12.91
N VAL A 247 -7.72 9.13 12.94
CA VAL A 247 -7.14 9.62 14.19
C VAL A 247 -7.14 11.15 14.21
N LYS A 248 -7.41 11.72 15.40
CA LYS A 248 -7.44 13.16 15.64
C LYS A 248 -6.30 13.55 16.58
N GLY A 249 -5.90 14.81 16.52
CA GLY A 249 -4.91 15.38 17.45
C GLY A 249 -3.50 15.49 16.86
N PRO A 250 -2.46 15.52 17.71
CA PRO A 250 -1.11 15.94 17.32
C PRO A 250 -0.42 15.08 16.24
N VAL A 251 -0.83 13.83 16.07
CA VAL A 251 -0.31 12.94 15.00
C VAL A 251 -0.49 13.53 13.60
N ILE A 252 -1.44 14.46 13.42
CA ILE A 252 -1.62 15.21 12.17
C ILE A 252 -0.34 15.96 11.77
N ARG A 253 0.45 16.47 12.74
CA ARG A 253 1.74 17.13 12.47
C ARG A 253 2.71 16.18 11.78
N ASP A 254 2.83 14.97 12.30
CA ASP A 254 3.75 13.97 11.78
C ASP A 254 3.33 13.50 10.37
N VAL A 255 2.01 13.36 10.14
CA VAL A 255 1.51 13.05 8.79
C VAL A 255 1.88 14.17 7.82
N LEU A 256 1.60 15.44 8.17
CA LEU A 256 1.93 16.59 7.32
C LEU A 256 3.44 16.73 7.11
N GLU A 257 4.28 16.42 8.11
CA GLU A 257 5.75 16.43 7.99
C GLU A 257 6.24 15.35 7.01
N SER A 258 5.67 14.14 7.12
CA SER A 258 5.96 13.06 6.19
C SER A 258 5.51 13.37 4.75
N GLU A 259 4.31 13.95 4.58
CA GLU A 259 3.81 14.37 3.27
C GLU A 259 4.58 15.58 2.72
N GLN A 260 5.10 16.46 3.60
CA GLN A 260 5.98 17.55 3.18
C GLN A 260 7.28 17.02 2.56
N ALA A 261 7.84 15.93 3.08
CA ALA A 261 9.02 15.31 2.48
C ALA A 261 8.73 14.79 1.07
N ALA A 262 7.57 14.17 0.84
CA ALA A 262 7.13 13.74 -0.49
C ALA A 262 6.87 14.94 -1.44
N SER A 263 6.25 16.01 -0.93
CA SER A 263 6.06 17.26 -1.67
C SER A 263 7.39 17.90 -2.07
N ASN A 264 8.33 18.03 -1.13
CA ASN A 264 9.66 18.63 -1.37
C ASN A 264 10.45 17.84 -2.41
N MET A 265 10.45 16.50 -2.31
CA MET A 265 11.11 15.62 -3.27
C MET A 265 10.57 15.81 -4.70
N SER A 266 9.32 16.25 -4.80
CA SER A 266 8.58 16.39 -6.06
C SER A 266 8.48 17.83 -6.57
N GLY A 267 9.16 18.81 -5.95
CA GLY A 267 9.05 20.22 -6.29
C GLY A 267 7.67 20.81 -5.99
N GLY A 268 6.95 20.21 -5.07
CA GLY A 268 5.63 20.66 -4.63
C GLY A 268 5.69 21.83 -3.63
N PRO A 269 4.55 22.35 -3.22
CA PRO A 269 4.46 23.50 -2.31
C PRO A 269 4.74 23.12 -0.85
N GLU A 270 4.97 24.14 -0.02
CA GLU A 270 4.82 23.99 1.43
C GLU A 270 3.39 23.56 1.79
N LEU A 271 3.26 22.56 2.66
CA LEU A 271 1.99 22.09 3.17
C LEU A 271 1.51 22.94 4.36
N PRO A 272 0.21 22.94 4.64
CA PRO A 272 -0.33 23.60 5.80
C PRO A 272 0.24 23.01 7.11
N GLN A 273 0.38 23.85 8.13
CA GLN A 273 0.81 23.42 9.46
C GLN A 273 -0.42 23.14 10.33
N TYR A 274 -0.38 22.05 11.09
CA TYR A 274 -1.39 21.76 12.10
C TYR A 274 -1.14 22.59 13.36
N LYS A 275 -2.09 23.48 13.69
CA LYS A 275 -2.05 24.36 14.86
C LYS A 275 -2.99 23.93 16.00
N GLY A 276 -3.53 22.71 15.91
CA GLY A 276 -4.46 22.20 16.92
C GLY A 276 -3.78 22.02 18.28
N LYS A 277 -4.58 22.23 19.34
CA LYS A 277 -4.13 22.06 20.73
C LYS A 277 -3.96 20.60 21.09
N GLU A 278 -3.03 20.30 22.00
CA GLU A 278 -2.93 18.97 22.60
C GLU A 278 -4.20 18.65 23.40
N ARG A 279 -4.75 17.47 23.16
CA ARG A 279 -5.97 16.99 23.80
C ARG A 279 -5.60 16.09 24.96
N GLY A 280 -5.11 16.58 26.08
CA GLY A 280 -4.85 15.79 27.28
C GLY A 280 -4.23 14.39 27.07
N LYS A 281 -3.86 13.69 28.13
CA LYS A 281 -3.28 12.35 28.04
C LYS A 281 -4.39 11.28 27.94
N GLY A 282 -4.55 10.68 26.76
CA GLY A 282 -5.38 9.48 26.57
C GLY A 282 -4.64 8.19 26.95
N ARG A 283 -5.33 7.06 26.84
CA ARG A 283 -4.78 5.72 27.18
C ARG A 283 -4.30 4.91 25.96
N ILE A 284 -4.49 5.42 24.74
CA ILE A 284 -4.14 4.77 23.50
C ILE A 284 -2.94 5.50 22.91
N ALA A 285 -1.82 4.80 22.75
CA ALA A 285 -0.65 5.37 22.08
C ALA A 285 -0.74 5.16 20.57
N VAL A 286 -0.47 6.23 19.81
CA VAL A 286 -0.43 6.24 18.33
C VAL A 286 0.89 6.79 17.83
N GLN A 287 1.42 6.25 16.74
CA GLN A 287 2.66 6.68 16.12
C GLN A 287 2.58 6.49 14.61
N LEU A 288 2.94 7.51 13.85
CA LEU A 288 3.12 7.40 12.41
C LEU A 288 4.42 6.68 12.09
N LEU A 289 4.35 5.72 11.19
CA LEU A 289 5.52 5.03 10.65
C LEU A 289 5.44 5.03 9.13
N THR A 290 6.58 5.27 8.48
CA THR A 290 6.65 5.25 7.02
C THR A 290 7.77 4.32 6.53
N GLU A 291 7.63 3.79 5.34
CA GLU A 291 8.63 2.97 4.62
C GLU A 291 9.30 1.92 5.54
N GLY A 292 10.62 1.83 5.58
CA GLY A 292 11.38 0.87 6.38
C GLY A 292 11.16 0.96 7.91
N LYS A 293 10.60 2.08 8.42
CA LYS A 293 10.23 2.18 9.85
C LYS A 293 9.06 1.28 10.20
N VAL A 294 8.11 1.12 9.27
CA VAL A 294 7.01 0.14 9.40
C VAL A 294 7.60 -1.26 9.55
N TYR A 295 8.51 -1.63 8.65
CA TYR A 295 9.17 -2.93 8.66
C TYR A 295 9.92 -3.21 9.97
N GLY A 296 10.78 -2.27 10.37
CA GLY A 296 11.56 -2.39 11.61
C GLY A 296 10.69 -2.63 12.83
N ARG A 297 9.57 -1.89 12.95
CA ARG A 297 8.65 -2.01 14.07
C ARG A 297 7.85 -3.33 14.02
N ILE A 298 7.30 -3.73 12.88
CA ILE A 298 6.59 -5.01 12.72
C ILE A 298 7.51 -6.17 13.10
N MET A 299 8.73 -6.20 12.57
CA MET A 299 9.71 -7.25 12.87
C MET A 299 10.07 -7.30 14.35
N LYS A 300 10.26 -6.13 14.98
CA LYS A 300 10.51 -6.04 16.42
C LYS A 300 9.39 -6.68 17.23
N GLU A 301 8.13 -6.37 16.92
CA GLU A 301 6.98 -6.85 17.69
C GLU A 301 6.67 -8.33 17.44
N ILE A 302 6.84 -8.85 16.20
CA ILE A 302 6.72 -10.29 15.90
C ILE A 302 7.80 -11.09 16.61
N LYS A 303 9.06 -10.63 16.60
CA LYS A 303 10.17 -11.31 17.31
C LYS A 303 10.00 -11.30 18.82
N ALA A 304 9.40 -10.24 19.38
CA ALA A 304 9.13 -10.10 20.81
C ALA A 304 7.88 -10.89 21.27
N ALA A 305 7.09 -11.44 20.35
CA ALA A 305 5.91 -12.25 20.70
C ALA A 305 6.33 -13.61 21.29
N LYS A 306 5.62 -14.05 22.33
CA LYS A 306 5.92 -15.25 23.10
C LYS A 306 4.66 -16.09 23.37
N ASN A 307 4.83 -17.23 23.99
CA ASN A 307 3.70 -18.07 24.41
C ASN A 307 2.67 -17.27 25.23
N GLY A 308 1.39 -17.45 24.91
CA GLY A 308 0.28 -16.68 25.46
C GLY A 308 -0.13 -15.47 24.59
N ASP A 309 0.75 -14.96 23.73
CA ASP A 309 0.41 -13.94 22.76
C ASP A 309 -0.29 -14.53 21.53
N SER A 310 -0.98 -13.67 20.76
CA SER A 310 -1.51 -14.05 19.46
C SER A 310 -1.20 -13.02 18.38
N ILE A 311 -1.01 -13.49 17.15
CA ILE A 311 -0.85 -12.68 15.96
C ILE A 311 -1.99 -12.99 14.99
N SER A 312 -2.74 -11.97 14.61
CA SER A 312 -3.79 -12.04 13.61
C SER A 312 -3.49 -11.05 12.49
N MET A 313 -3.57 -11.50 11.24
CA MET A 313 -3.30 -10.65 10.08
C MET A 313 -4.44 -10.72 9.07
N ALA A 314 -4.78 -9.58 8.47
CA ALA A 314 -5.64 -9.45 7.30
C ALA A 314 -4.82 -8.76 6.21
N MET A 315 -4.39 -9.52 5.17
CA MET A 315 -3.36 -9.05 4.24
C MET A 315 -3.69 -9.29 2.78
N PHE A 316 -3.46 -8.25 1.97
CA PHE A 316 -3.50 -8.37 0.51
C PHE A 316 -2.27 -9.12 -0.01
N TYR A 317 -1.05 -8.71 0.36
CA TYR A 317 0.19 -9.41 0.01
C TYR A 317 1.06 -9.74 1.22
N LEU A 318 1.49 -10.99 1.30
CA LEU A 318 2.47 -11.50 2.26
C LEU A 318 3.55 -12.27 1.49
N ALA A 319 4.73 -11.66 1.32
CA ALA A 319 5.81 -12.24 0.53
C ALA A 319 7.19 -12.13 1.20
N ASP A 320 7.43 -11.08 1.99
CA ASP A 320 8.77 -10.84 2.56
C ASP A 320 9.28 -12.03 3.34
N ARG A 321 10.46 -12.52 2.93
CA ARG A 321 11.03 -13.75 3.46
C ARG A 321 11.42 -13.68 4.94
N LYS A 322 11.77 -12.49 5.42
CA LYS A 322 12.13 -12.31 6.84
C LYS A 322 10.87 -12.29 7.69
N VAL A 323 9.78 -11.67 7.22
CA VAL A 323 8.46 -11.71 7.88
C VAL A 323 7.94 -13.15 7.94
N VAL A 324 7.98 -13.88 6.82
CA VAL A 324 7.53 -15.30 6.77
C VAL A 324 8.30 -16.15 7.79
N ARG A 325 9.63 -16.04 7.84
CA ARG A 325 10.47 -16.75 8.84
C ARG A 325 10.15 -16.32 10.26
N ALA A 326 9.96 -15.03 10.51
CA ALA A 326 9.63 -14.54 11.85
C ALA A 326 8.28 -15.08 12.35
N LEU A 327 7.30 -15.30 11.45
CA LEU A 327 6.03 -15.97 11.79
C LEU A 327 6.24 -17.46 12.11
N GLU A 328 7.05 -18.18 11.31
CA GLU A 328 7.43 -19.58 11.60
C GLU A 328 8.07 -19.70 12.99
N GLU A 329 9.06 -18.84 13.28
CA GLU A 329 9.74 -18.77 14.58
C GLU A 329 8.79 -18.38 15.73
N ALA A 330 7.88 -17.43 15.53
CA ALA A 330 6.88 -17.06 16.53
C ALA A 330 5.93 -18.24 16.83
N SER A 331 5.51 -18.98 15.80
CA SER A 331 4.71 -20.20 15.96
C SER A 331 5.46 -21.27 16.77
N SER A 332 6.76 -21.46 16.55
CA SER A 332 7.59 -22.40 17.33
C SER A 332 7.73 -21.98 18.80
N ARG A 333 7.67 -20.69 19.11
CA ARG A 333 7.64 -20.17 20.48
C ARG A 333 6.27 -20.28 21.16
N GLY A 334 5.26 -20.88 20.51
CA GLY A 334 3.92 -21.06 21.06
C GLY A 334 2.96 -19.88 20.83
N VAL A 335 3.31 -18.93 19.99
CA VAL A 335 2.41 -17.83 19.59
C VAL A 335 1.29 -18.39 18.72
N ARG A 336 0.03 -18.04 19.02
CA ARG A 336 -1.14 -18.42 18.20
C ARG A 336 -1.24 -17.50 16.99
N ILE A 337 -1.19 -18.05 15.77
CA ILE A 337 -1.18 -17.25 14.54
C ILE A 337 -2.37 -17.58 13.65
N ARG A 338 -3.12 -16.55 13.22
CA ARG A 338 -4.26 -16.65 12.32
C ARG A 338 -4.11 -15.62 11.19
N LEU A 339 -4.18 -16.08 9.94
CA LEU A 339 -4.03 -15.23 8.77
C LEU A 339 -5.28 -15.31 7.89
N ILE A 340 -5.85 -14.15 7.54
CA ILE A 340 -6.82 -14.00 6.46
C ILE A 340 -6.07 -13.36 5.29
N LEU A 341 -5.95 -14.08 4.19
CA LEU A 341 -5.16 -13.63 3.03
C LEU A 341 -6.05 -13.50 1.80
N ASP A 342 -5.74 -12.53 0.96
CA ASP A 342 -6.26 -12.50 -0.42
C ASP A 342 -5.67 -13.69 -1.19
N PRO A 343 -6.47 -14.45 -1.97
CA PRO A 343 -5.95 -15.56 -2.78
C PRO A 343 -5.10 -15.11 -3.98
N ASN A 344 -4.98 -13.82 -4.22
CA ASN A 344 -4.25 -13.15 -5.30
C ASN A 344 -4.63 -13.67 -6.71
N LEU A 345 -5.92 -13.80 -6.94
CA LEU A 345 -6.47 -14.26 -8.22
C LEU A 345 -6.86 -13.10 -9.14
N ASN A 346 -6.88 -11.88 -8.65
CA ASN A 346 -7.21 -10.67 -9.40
C ASN A 346 -6.34 -9.48 -8.95
N ALA A 347 -5.86 -8.69 -9.90
CA ALA A 347 -5.26 -7.39 -9.63
C ALA A 347 -5.41 -6.49 -10.86
N PHE A 348 -5.76 -5.20 -10.67
CA PHE A 348 -5.98 -4.23 -11.74
C PHE A 348 -6.95 -4.72 -12.83
N GLY A 349 -8.03 -5.41 -12.45
CA GLY A 349 -8.99 -5.99 -13.39
C GLY A 349 -8.53 -7.25 -14.14
N HIS A 350 -7.29 -7.69 -13.97
CA HIS A 350 -6.73 -8.86 -14.64
C HIS A 350 -6.66 -10.08 -13.74
N LYS A 351 -6.91 -11.26 -14.31
CA LYS A 351 -6.71 -12.54 -13.62
C LYS A 351 -5.25 -12.74 -13.28
N LYS A 352 -4.98 -13.19 -12.06
CA LYS A 352 -3.65 -13.53 -11.53
C LYS A 352 -3.61 -15.01 -11.14
N ILE A 353 -2.41 -15.49 -10.88
CA ILE A 353 -2.14 -16.93 -10.68
C ILE A 353 -1.94 -17.32 -9.20
N GLY A 354 -2.27 -16.43 -8.27
CA GLY A 354 -2.16 -16.73 -6.83
C GLY A 354 -0.83 -16.34 -6.16
N LEU A 355 0.04 -15.62 -6.89
CA LEU A 355 1.30 -15.10 -6.32
C LEU A 355 1.07 -13.77 -5.61
N PRO A 356 1.73 -13.54 -4.46
CA PRO A 356 2.66 -14.42 -3.74
C PRO A 356 1.98 -15.30 -2.67
N ASN A 357 0.71 -15.05 -2.32
CA ASN A 357 0.13 -15.58 -1.09
C ASN A 357 -0.05 -17.11 -1.08
N GLN A 358 -0.42 -17.74 -2.23
CA GLN A 358 -0.65 -19.18 -2.24
C GLN A 358 0.60 -20.01 -1.90
N PRO A 359 1.78 -19.79 -2.53
CA PRO A 359 3.00 -20.52 -2.15
C PRO A 359 3.50 -20.17 -0.74
N VAL A 360 3.31 -18.93 -0.27
CA VAL A 360 3.67 -18.53 1.09
C VAL A 360 2.78 -19.23 2.12
N ALA A 361 1.47 -19.26 1.89
CA ALA A 361 0.53 -19.95 2.77
C ALA A 361 0.84 -21.46 2.87
N GLN A 362 1.15 -22.09 1.72
CA GLN A 362 1.56 -23.51 1.70
C GLN A 362 2.83 -23.74 2.52
N GLU A 363 3.82 -22.86 2.38
CA GLU A 363 5.06 -22.95 3.15
C GLU A 363 4.81 -22.81 4.65
N LEU A 364 4.05 -21.81 5.08
CA LEU A 364 3.72 -21.57 6.49
C LEU A 364 2.96 -22.75 7.10
N VAL A 365 1.92 -23.26 6.43
CA VAL A 365 1.15 -24.40 6.93
C VAL A 365 2.03 -25.65 7.04
N LYS A 366 2.82 -25.96 6.01
CA LYS A 366 3.68 -27.15 5.99
C LYS A 366 4.79 -27.09 7.04
N LYS A 367 5.49 -25.96 7.17
CA LYS A 367 6.63 -25.83 8.11
C LYS A 367 6.23 -25.75 9.58
N THR A 368 4.97 -25.41 9.84
CA THR A 368 4.47 -25.28 11.22
C THR A 368 3.50 -26.41 11.60
N ASP A 369 3.44 -27.49 10.80
CA ASP A 369 2.52 -28.63 11.00
C ASP A 369 1.06 -28.16 11.22
N GLY A 370 0.66 -27.14 10.46
CA GLY A 370 -0.67 -26.54 10.55
C GLY A 370 -0.93 -25.75 11.83
N LYS A 371 0.07 -25.40 12.65
CA LYS A 371 -0.10 -24.53 13.82
C LYS A 371 -0.50 -23.10 13.41
N ILE A 372 0.10 -22.56 12.35
CA ILE A 372 -0.38 -21.33 11.73
C ILE A 372 -1.66 -21.64 10.96
N LYS A 373 -2.76 -21.00 11.36
CA LYS A 373 -4.08 -21.19 10.73
C LYS A 373 -4.31 -20.12 9.66
N ILE A 374 -4.69 -20.55 8.46
CA ILE A 374 -4.92 -19.66 7.30
C ILE A 374 -6.33 -19.87 6.78
N ARG A 375 -6.99 -18.76 6.42
CA ARG A 375 -8.22 -18.72 5.65
C ARG A 375 -8.03 -17.78 4.46
N TRP A 376 -8.62 -18.12 3.34
CA TRP A 376 -8.68 -17.23 2.18
C TRP A 376 -9.91 -16.35 2.27
N TYR A 377 -9.75 -15.05 1.98
CA TYR A 377 -10.93 -14.22 1.76
C TYR A 377 -11.67 -14.72 0.51
N ASN A 378 -12.99 -14.73 0.55
CA ASN A 378 -13.81 -15.25 -0.54
C ASN A 378 -14.06 -14.19 -1.60
N THR A 379 -13.00 -13.80 -2.33
CA THR A 379 -13.05 -12.80 -3.39
C THR A 379 -13.82 -13.27 -4.61
N GLY A 380 -14.50 -12.33 -5.27
CA GLY A 380 -15.01 -12.48 -6.64
C GLY A 380 -14.04 -11.83 -7.63
N LEU A 381 -14.43 -10.66 -8.20
CA LEU A 381 -13.56 -9.80 -9.01
C LEU A 381 -12.85 -8.73 -8.17
N GLU A 382 -13.37 -8.46 -6.99
CA GLU A 382 -12.81 -7.53 -6.01
C GLU A 382 -11.60 -8.13 -5.28
N GLN A 383 -10.83 -7.29 -4.60
CA GLN A 383 -9.67 -7.67 -3.80
C GLN A 383 -9.99 -7.59 -2.30
N PHE A 384 -9.40 -8.49 -1.53
CA PHE A 384 -9.25 -8.30 -0.10
C PHE A 384 -7.96 -7.52 0.14
N HIS A 385 -8.10 -6.22 0.28
CA HIS A 385 -7.00 -5.26 0.21
C HIS A 385 -6.56 -4.65 1.57
N PRO A 386 -6.94 -5.18 2.74
CA PRO A 386 -6.41 -4.72 4.02
C PRO A 386 -4.90 -4.96 4.14
N LYS A 387 -4.26 -4.14 4.96
CA LYS A 387 -2.91 -4.35 5.49
C LYS A 387 -3.01 -4.13 7.00
N LEU A 388 -3.40 -5.19 7.71
CA LEU A 388 -3.61 -5.17 9.14
C LEU A 388 -2.76 -6.27 9.81
N VAL A 389 -1.89 -5.85 10.71
CA VAL A 389 -1.20 -6.75 11.64
C VAL A 389 -1.70 -6.42 13.04
N TRP A 390 -2.23 -7.40 13.74
CA TRP A 390 -2.70 -7.32 15.12
C TRP A 390 -1.96 -8.32 16.00
N ILE A 391 -1.25 -7.81 17.00
CA ILE A 391 -0.57 -8.63 18.02
C ILE A 391 -1.25 -8.38 19.36
N GLU A 392 -1.94 -9.38 19.88
CA GLU A 392 -2.61 -9.31 21.17
C GLU A 392 -1.72 -9.94 22.25
N LYS A 393 -1.49 -9.17 23.30
CA LYS A 393 -0.71 -9.53 24.48
C LYS A 393 -1.59 -9.42 25.74
N PRO A 394 -1.21 -10.03 26.88
CA PRO A 394 -1.91 -9.77 28.13
C PRO A 394 -2.03 -8.27 28.44
N GLY A 395 -3.27 -7.79 28.62
CA GLY A 395 -3.60 -6.41 28.94
C GLY A 395 -3.52 -5.38 27.81
N ARG A 396 -2.93 -5.71 26.64
CA ARG A 396 -2.78 -4.74 25.54
C ARG A 396 -2.75 -5.39 24.16
N SER A 397 -3.17 -4.64 23.17
CA SER A 397 -3.09 -4.97 21.75
C SER A 397 -2.21 -3.97 20.99
N LEU A 398 -1.50 -4.45 20.00
CA LEU A 398 -0.68 -3.67 19.07
C LEU A 398 -1.27 -3.84 17.67
N PHE A 399 -1.46 -2.74 16.96
CA PHE A 399 -1.98 -2.75 15.59
C PHE A 399 -1.05 -1.99 14.67
N PHE A 400 -0.89 -2.50 13.46
CA PHE A 400 -0.28 -1.81 12.33
C PHE A 400 -1.28 -1.82 11.20
N GLY A 401 -1.51 -0.70 10.57
CA GLY A 401 -2.37 -0.66 9.41
C GLY A 401 -2.28 0.65 8.64
N GLY A 402 -2.39 0.51 7.34
CA GLY A 402 -2.24 1.59 6.38
C GLY A 402 -2.05 1.07 4.97
N SER A 403 -1.01 1.54 4.29
CA SER A 403 -0.76 1.21 2.90
C SER A 403 0.19 0.01 2.70
N THR A 404 0.98 -0.37 3.72
CA THR A 404 2.15 -1.24 3.58
C THR A 404 1.79 -2.72 3.40
N ASN A 405 2.01 -3.27 2.22
CA ASN A 405 2.02 -4.73 2.02
C ASN A 405 3.28 -5.34 2.65
N LEU A 406 3.18 -6.61 3.07
CA LEU A 406 4.34 -7.35 3.60
C LEU A 406 5.16 -7.98 2.48
N THR A 407 5.67 -7.14 1.57
CA THR A 407 6.55 -7.51 0.45
C THR A 407 7.85 -6.71 0.52
N LEU A 408 8.91 -7.21 -0.09
CA LEU A 408 10.21 -6.53 -0.09
C LEU A 408 10.12 -5.08 -0.57
N ARG A 409 9.34 -4.84 -1.64
CA ARG A 409 9.18 -3.51 -2.25
C ARG A 409 8.55 -2.49 -1.31
N ASN A 410 7.57 -2.90 -0.53
CA ASN A 410 6.85 -2.03 0.41
C ASN A 410 7.59 -1.85 1.75
N LEU A 411 8.47 -2.81 2.11
CA LEU A 411 9.12 -2.84 3.43
C LEU A 411 10.56 -2.30 3.43
N ASP A 412 11.27 -2.33 2.29
CA ASP A 412 12.71 -2.05 2.22
C ASP A 412 13.04 -0.70 1.54
N ASP A 413 12.22 0.32 1.81
CA ASP A 413 12.42 1.71 1.36
C ASP A 413 12.42 1.91 -0.17
N TYR A 414 11.73 1.07 -0.94
CA TYR A 414 11.59 1.24 -2.39
C TYR A 414 10.34 2.04 -2.78
N ASN A 415 9.24 1.84 -2.04
CA ASN A 415 8.02 2.65 -2.18
C ASN A 415 7.90 3.65 -1.04
N LEU A 416 7.13 4.72 -1.25
CA LEU A 416 6.58 5.49 -0.15
C LEU A 416 5.38 4.76 0.42
N GLU A 417 5.36 4.58 1.73
CA GLU A 417 4.32 3.89 2.48
C GLU A 417 3.95 4.68 3.73
N THR A 418 2.75 4.49 4.24
CA THR A 418 2.30 5.12 5.50
C THR A 418 1.42 4.17 6.28
N ASP A 419 1.82 3.87 7.50
CA ASP A 419 1.05 3.07 8.46
C ASP A 419 0.91 3.78 9.80
N LEU A 420 -0.21 3.56 10.46
CA LEU A 420 -0.39 3.91 11.86
C LEU A 420 -0.03 2.71 12.74
N PHE A 421 0.90 2.90 13.66
CA PHE A 421 1.11 2.00 14.77
C PHE A 421 0.24 2.45 15.95
N VAL A 422 -0.54 1.53 16.50
CA VAL A 422 -1.44 1.76 17.65
C VAL A 422 -1.12 0.76 18.75
N LYS A 423 -0.95 1.25 19.98
CA LYS A 423 -0.88 0.43 21.19
C LYS A 423 -2.03 0.83 22.12
N ALA A 424 -2.95 -0.09 22.34
CA ALA A 424 -4.18 0.15 23.08
C ALA A 424 -4.41 -0.92 24.17
N PRO A 425 -5.10 -0.59 25.28
CA PRO A 425 -5.62 -1.59 26.21
C PRO A 425 -6.57 -2.57 25.50
N ASN A 426 -6.66 -3.81 25.98
CA ASN A 426 -7.55 -4.81 25.39
C ASN A 426 -9.05 -4.49 25.53
N ASP A 427 -9.42 -3.62 26.46
CA ASP A 427 -10.78 -3.11 26.67
C ASP A 427 -11.09 -1.82 25.92
N ALA A 428 -10.10 -1.20 25.25
CA ALA A 428 -10.30 0.02 24.46
C ALA A 428 -11.29 -0.20 23.31
N ALA A 429 -12.03 0.85 22.94
CA ALA A 429 -13.03 0.79 21.88
C ALA A 429 -12.45 0.29 20.56
N ILE A 430 -11.30 0.83 20.14
CA ILE A 430 -10.60 0.41 18.90
C ILE A 430 -10.19 -1.06 18.93
N THR A 431 -9.77 -1.59 20.09
CA THR A 431 -9.43 -3.02 20.22
C THR A 431 -10.66 -3.89 20.04
N LYS A 432 -11.81 -3.47 20.60
CA LYS A 432 -13.07 -4.18 20.43
C LYS A 432 -13.57 -4.14 18.97
N GLU A 433 -13.41 -3.00 18.29
CA GLU A 433 -13.77 -2.84 16.86
C GLU A 433 -12.94 -3.79 15.99
N ILE A 434 -11.63 -3.82 16.15
CA ILE A 434 -10.74 -4.69 15.35
C ILE A 434 -10.98 -6.17 15.69
N ARG A 435 -11.19 -6.51 16.96
CA ARG A 435 -11.53 -7.88 17.37
C ARG A 435 -12.86 -8.33 16.74
N ARG A 436 -13.88 -7.48 16.72
CA ARG A 436 -15.16 -7.76 16.06
C ARG A 436 -14.97 -7.93 14.55
N TYR A 437 -14.26 -7.01 13.90
CA TYR A 437 -13.94 -7.10 12.48
C TYR A 437 -13.29 -8.44 12.14
N PHE A 438 -12.18 -8.77 12.79
CA PHE A 438 -11.45 -10.00 12.52
C PHE A 438 -12.29 -11.26 12.85
N GLY A 439 -13.01 -11.25 13.96
CA GLY A 439 -13.90 -12.34 14.39
C GLY A 439 -15.02 -12.59 13.37
N ARG A 440 -15.69 -11.52 12.93
CA ARG A 440 -16.76 -11.59 11.91
C ARG A 440 -16.28 -12.25 10.63
N LEU A 441 -15.10 -11.85 10.15
CA LEU A 441 -14.50 -12.43 8.93
C LEU A 441 -14.04 -13.88 9.15
N TRP A 442 -13.37 -14.14 10.27
CA TRP A 442 -12.82 -15.46 10.56
C TRP A 442 -13.90 -16.52 10.75
N ASN A 443 -14.98 -16.19 11.44
CA ASN A 443 -16.07 -17.09 11.81
C ASN A 443 -17.21 -17.12 10.76
N ASN A 444 -17.19 -16.25 9.74
CA ASN A 444 -18.31 -16.09 8.80
C ASN A 444 -19.65 -15.84 9.53
N GLU A 445 -19.68 -14.86 10.42
CA GLU A 445 -20.82 -14.68 11.36
C GLU A 445 -22.15 -14.43 10.61
N ASP A 446 -22.18 -13.44 9.71
CA ASP A 446 -23.37 -13.00 8.97
C ASP A 446 -23.19 -13.03 7.44
N GLY A 447 -22.09 -13.60 6.97
CA GLY A 447 -21.77 -13.72 5.56
C GLY A 447 -20.68 -14.78 5.30
N THR A 448 -20.46 -15.09 4.03
CA THR A 448 -19.34 -15.92 3.59
C THR A 448 -18.16 -15.01 3.22
N PHE A 449 -17.41 -14.59 4.23
CA PHE A 449 -16.23 -13.73 4.09
C PHE A 449 -14.98 -14.54 3.74
N THR A 450 -14.83 -15.73 4.34
CA THR A 450 -13.63 -16.53 4.19
C THR A 450 -13.94 -17.98 3.90
N VAL A 451 -13.02 -18.62 3.19
CA VAL A 451 -13.09 -20.06 2.87
C VAL A 451 -11.87 -20.78 3.43
N SER A 452 -11.98 -22.11 3.50
CA SER A 452 -10.90 -22.96 4.02
C SER A 452 -9.62 -22.81 3.21
N TYR A 453 -8.47 -22.90 3.87
CA TYR A 453 -7.14 -22.96 3.24
C TYR A 453 -7.08 -23.99 2.10
N LYS A 454 -7.72 -25.16 2.27
CA LYS A 454 -7.73 -26.26 1.27
C LYS A 454 -8.32 -25.85 -0.10
N LYS A 455 -9.11 -24.78 -0.20
CA LYS A 455 -9.72 -24.35 -1.47
C LYS A 455 -8.69 -24.03 -2.56
N HIS A 456 -7.52 -23.55 -2.19
CA HIS A 456 -6.42 -23.19 -3.11
C HIS A 456 -5.16 -24.03 -2.86
N GLU A 457 -5.32 -25.20 -2.25
CA GLU A 457 -4.26 -26.19 -2.10
C GLU A 457 -4.24 -27.12 -3.31
N GLY A 458 -3.11 -27.30 -3.97
CA GLY A 458 -3.00 -28.19 -5.12
C GLY A 458 -1.59 -28.26 -5.71
N PHE A 459 -1.42 -29.16 -6.70
CA PHE A 459 -0.12 -29.38 -7.35
C PHE A 459 0.42 -28.10 -8.02
N SER A 460 -0.43 -27.27 -8.62
CA SER A 460 -0.04 -25.99 -9.21
C SER A 460 0.70 -25.06 -8.24
N THR A 461 0.40 -25.15 -6.94
CA THR A 461 1.04 -24.33 -5.91
C THR A 461 2.54 -24.67 -5.75
N TYR A 462 2.96 -25.89 -6.04
CA TYR A 462 4.40 -26.24 -6.01
C TYR A 462 5.18 -25.58 -7.16
N LEU A 463 4.60 -25.51 -8.36
CA LEU A 463 5.20 -24.78 -9.49
C LEU A 463 5.25 -23.29 -9.20
N LEU A 464 4.18 -22.72 -8.63
CA LEU A 464 4.13 -21.31 -8.21
C LEU A 464 5.18 -21.01 -7.14
N LYS A 465 5.50 -21.95 -6.27
CA LYS A 465 6.58 -21.80 -5.26
C LYS A 465 7.95 -21.62 -5.92
N GLY A 466 8.25 -22.39 -6.96
CA GLY A 466 9.50 -22.23 -7.73
C GLY A 466 9.58 -20.85 -8.37
N LEU A 467 8.50 -20.42 -9.05
CA LEU A 467 8.41 -19.10 -9.69
C LEU A 467 8.51 -17.97 -8.66
N TYR A 468 7.78 -18.05 -7.55
CA TYR A 468 7.86 -17.08 -6.45
C TYR A 468 9.29 -16.95 -5.92
N ARG A 469 9.98 -18.08 -5.67
CA ARG A 469 11.37 -18.06 -5.18
C ARG A 469 12.33 -17.42 -6.19
N LEU A 470 12.17 -17.71 -7.47
CA LEU A 470 12.96 -17.11 -8.52
C LEU A 470 12.75 -15.59 -8.60
N GLN A 471 11.48 -15.14 -8.52
CA GLN A 471 11.15 -13.72 -8.51
C GLN A 471 11.75 -12.99 -7.28
N GLU A 472 11.68 -13.59 -6.09
CA GLU A 472 12.29 -13.02 -4.88
C GLU A 472 13.82 -12.93 -4.96
N VAL A 473 14.49 -13.96 -5.49
CA VAL A 473 15.96 -13.97 -5.67
C VAL A 473 16.40 -12.91 -6.67
N LEU A 474 15.71 -12.83 -7.80
CA LEU A 474 16.01 -11.86 -8.87
C LEU A 474 15.46 -10.45 -8.57
N LYS A 475 14.66 -10.29 -7.52
CA LYS A 475 13.90 -9.05 -7.22
C LYS A 475 13.02 -8.58 -8.38
N LEU A 476 12.54 -9.51 -9.21
CA LEU A 476 11.65 -9.26 -10.36
C LEU A 476 10.19 -9.49 -9.95
N THR A 477 9.75 -8.84 -8.90
CA THR A 477 8.38 -8.95 -8.39
C THR A 477 7.51 -7.81 -8.92
N THR A 478 6.21 -8.07 -9.06
CA THR A 478 5.18 -7.06 -9.39
C THR A 478 4.21 -6.82 -8.21
N TYR A 479 4.56 -7.35 -7.03
CA TYR A 479 3.80 -7.24 -5.79
C TYR A 479 4.59 -6.62 -4.66
#